data_8b82450569f24c68d16ef165404ed416
#
_entry.id   8b82450569f24c68d16ef165404ed416
#
_cell.length_a   1.000
_cell.length_b   1.000
_cell.length_c   1.000
_cell.angle_alpha   90.00
_cell.angle_beta   90.00
_cell.angle_gamma   90.00
#
_symmetry.space_group_name_H-M   'P 1'
#
loop_
_entity.id
_entity.type
_entity.pdbx_description
1 polymer ?
#
loop_
_entity_poly.entity_id
_entity_poly.type
_entity_poly.pdbx_seq_one_letter_code
_entity_poly.pdbx_strand_id
1 'polypeptide(L)'
;QWSLAFELLLSEIVSPQLGTPQPTMLEFWPASESAFAQLDSTDKQVSLRFEVFVAGIELMNGWQEETCSSTIQNRLEKTNIIRTSFEKQKLPLPNRLLAVHDNMPEGVGVALGFDRLVMLASGADSIDAVRYFNSDNS
;
A
#
# COMPACT_ATOMS: atom_id res chain seq x y z
N GLN A 1 2.38 -17.92 -1.59
CA GLN A 1 2.85 -18.17 -0.19
C GLN A 1 3.74 -17.03 0.32
N TRP A 2 4.64 -16.46 -0.52
CA TRP A 2 5.54 -15.37 -0.09
C TRP A 2 4.78 -14.13 0.43
N SER A 3 3.90 -13.55 -0.37
CA SER A 3 3.15 -12.34 0.01
C SER A 3 2.38 -12.51 1.32
N LEU A 4 1.72 -13.66 1.51
CA LEU A 4 1.01 -13.95 2.76
C LEU A 4 1.96 -14.01 3.96
N ALA A 5 3.12 -14.66 3.82
CA ALA A 5 4.12 -14.71 4.89
C ALA A 5 4.69 -13.32 5.19
N PHE A 6 4.96 -12.53 4.15
CA PHE A 6 5.42 -11.15 4.29
C PHE A 6 4.39 -10.28 5.03
N GLU A 7 3.12 -10.33 4.60
CA GLU A 7 2.04 -9.60 5.25
C GLU A 7 1.86 -9.97 6.72
N LEU A 8 1.89 -11.28 7.05
CA LEU A 8 1.78 -11.75 8.43
C LEU A 8 2.97 -11.28 9.29
N LEU A 9 4.19 -11.38 8.79
CA LEU A 9 5.36 -10.89 9.52
C LEU A 9 5.31 -9.39 9.73
N LEU A 10 4.90 -8.65 8.70
CA LEU A 10 4.77 -7.21 8.77
C LEU A 10 3.70 -6.80 9.79
N SER A 11 2.48 -7.36 9.71
CA SER A 11 1.35 -6.96 10.56
C SER A 11 1.51 -7.40 12.02
N GLU A 12 1.96 -8.64 12.24
CA GLU A 12 1.94 -9.22 13.58
C GLU A 12 3.23 -8.97 14.38
N ILE A 13 4.36 -8.78 13.68
CA ILE A 13 5.66 -8.70 14.33
C ILE A 13 6.31 -7.33 14.16
N VAL A 14 6.36 -6.82 12.94
CA VAL A 14 7.14 -5.60 12.63
C VAL A 14 6.35 -4.34 12.95
N SER A 15 5.17 -4.18 12.37
CA SER A 15 4.37 -2.95 12.50
C SER A 15 4.07 -2.54 13.93
N PRO A 16 3.75 -3.46 14.88
CA PRO A 16 3.51 -3.09 16.27
C PRO A 16 4.70 -2.45 16.98
N GLN A 17 5.91 -2.64 16.45
CA GLN A 17 7.14 -2.11 17.05
C GLN A 17 7.56 -0.77 16.41
N LEU A 18 6.90 -0.36 15.33
CA LEU A 18 7.25 0.87 14.60
C LEU A 18 6.52 2.09 15.16
N GLY A 19 7.13 3.25 15.00
CA GLY A 19 6.47 4.53 15.28
C GLY A 19 6.43 4.95 16.75
N THR A 20 7.29 4.38 17.61
CA THR A 20 7.41 4.75 19.04
C THR A 20 8.88 4.89 19.43
N PRO A 21 9.33 6.01 20.04
CA PRO A 21 8.57 7.23 20.38
C PRO A 21 8.41 8.24 19.24
N GLN A 22 8.92 7.94 18.06
CA GLN A 22 8.89 8.84 16.89
C GLN A 22 8.30 8.11 15.68
N PRO A 23 7.67 8.84 14.75
CA PRO A 23 7.24 8.25 13.49
C PRO A 23 8.37 7.47 12.81
N THR A 24 8.06 6.30 12.29
CA THR A 24 9.02 5.45 11.56
C THR A 24 8.57 5.31 10.11
N MET A 25 9.48 5.58 9.18
CA MET A 25 9.25 5.32 7.75
C MET A 25 9.89 3.97 7.39
N LEU A 26 9.09 3.08 6.83
CA LEU A 26 9.54 1.82 6.26
C LEU A 26 9.60 1.98 4.74
N GLU A 27 10.79 1.82 4.16
CA GLU A 27 11.06 2.07 2.74
C GLU A 27 11.53 0.79 2.02
N PHE A 28 11.64 0.87 0.71
CA PHE A 28 12.19 -0.17 -0.15
C PHE A 28 11.46 -1.52 -0.03
N TRP A 29 10.18 -1.48 -0.34
CA TRP A 29 9.32 -2.66 -0.32
C TRP A 29 9.74 -3.70 -1.36
N PRO A 30 9.56 -5.00 -1.10
CA PRO A 30 9.83 -6.03 -2.09
C PRO A 30 9.13 -5.77 -3.42
N ALA A 31 9.80 -6.03 -4.54
CA ALA A 31 9.25 -5.79 -5.87
C ALA A 31 7.94 -6.56 -6.14
N SER A 32 7.71 -7.70 -5.46
CA SER A 32 6.44 -8.43 -5.49
C SER A 32 5.27 -7.67 -4.89
N GLU A 33 5.56 -6.73 -3.98
CA GLU A 33 4.57 -5.91 -3.25
C GLU A 33 4.57 -4.46 -3.74
N SER A 34 5.11 -4.22 -4.94
CA SER A 34 5.29 -2.87 -5.50
C SER A 34 3.97 -2.16 -5.84
N ALA A 35 2.87 -2.89 -6.08
CA ALA A 35 1.62 -2.31 -6.57
C ALA A 35 1.85 -1.39 -7.78
N PHE A 36 1.65 -0.08 -7.64
CA PHE A 36 1.89 0.94 -8.66
C PHE A 36 3.24 1.66 -8.51
N ALA A 37 4.04 1.26 -7.52
CA ALA A 37 5.34 1.89 -7.28
C ALA A 37 6.36 1.56 -8.37
N GLN A 38 7.20 2.52 -8.71
CA GLN A 38 8.36 2.29 -9.55
C GLN A 38 9.36 1.38 -8.82
N LEU A 39 10.03 0.49 -9.56
CA LEU A 39 11.14 -0.27 -8.99
C LEU A 39 12.39 0.61 -8.90
N ASP A 40 13.21 0.37 -7.88
CA ASP A 40 14.48 1.06 -7.74
C ASP A 40 15.36 0.87 -8.98
N SER A 41 16.09 1.90 -9.38
CA SER A 41 16.90 1.87 -10.59
C SER A 41 18.13 0.98 -10.44
N THR A 42 18.65 0.86 -9.23
CA THR A 42 19.89 0.14 -8.88
C THR A 42 19.62 -1.27 -8.37
N ASP A 43 18.51 -1.47 -7.66
CA ASP A 43 18.09 -2.79 -7.16
C ASP A 43 16.64 -3.09 -7.56
N LYS A 44 16.50 -3.90 -8.61
CA LYS A 44 15.18 -4.31 -9.14
C LYS A 44 14.41 -5.28 -8.22
N GLN A 45 14.96 -5.69 -7.10
CA GLN A 45 14.27 -6.51 -6.11
C GLN A 45 13.41 -5.69 -5.15
N VAL A 46 13.58 -4.37 -5.14
CA VAL A 46 12.83 -3.43 -4.31
C VAL A 46 12.10 -2.37 -5.11
N SER A 47 11.07 -1.81 -4.52
CA SER A 47 10.29 -0.71 -5.09
C SER A 47 10.40 0.55 -4.25
N LEU A 48 10.21 1.69 -4.89
CA LEU A 48 10.22 3.01 -4.27
C LEU A 48 8.86 3.31 -3.63
N ARG A 49 8.47 2.42 -2.71
CA ARG A 49 7.27 2.51 -1.87
C ARG A 49 7.69 2.71 -0.42
N PHE A 50 6.92 3.49 0.30
CA PHE A 50 7.12 3.71 1.72
C PHE A 50 5.81 3.71 2.48
N GLU A 51 5.86 3.33 3.74
CA GLU A 51 4.78 3.49 4.70
C GLU A 51 5.30 4.19 5.95
N VAL A 52 4.46 5.04 6.55
CA VAL A 52 4.80 5.73 7.79
C VAL A 52 3.94 5.18 8.92
N PHE A 53 4.61 4.77 9.99
CA PHE A 53 3.99 4.23 11.19
C PHE A 53 4.11 5.20 12.35
N VAL A 54 3.05 5.27 13.15
CA VAL A 54 2.99 6.02 14.41
C VAL A 54 2.31 5.14 15.45
N ALA A 55 2.99 4.87 16.56
CA ALA A 55 2.49 4.01 17.63
C ALA A 55 1.96 2.65 17.16
N GLY A 56 2.68 1.99 16.24
CA GLY A 56 2.30 0.70 15.65
C GLY A 56 1.22 0.77 14.56
N ILE A 57 0.74 1.96 14.23
CA ILE A 57 -0.35 2.17 13.28
C ILE A 57 0.22 2.73 11.98
N GLU A 58 -0.06 2.08 10.84
CA GLU A 58 0.21 2.64 9.52
C GLU A 58 -0.64 3.90 9.32
N LEU A 59 0.01 5.05 9.24
CA LEU A 59 -0.65 6.34 9.04
C LEU A 59 -0.63 6.79 7.59
N MET A 60 0.46 6.52 6.86
CA MET A 60 0.62 6.92 5.46
C MET A 60 1.17 5.78 4.64
N ASN A 61 0.77 5.76 3.36
CA ASN A 61 1.29 4.85 2.34
C ASN A 61 1.53 5.65 1.06
N GLY A 62 2.74 5.59 0.55
CA GLY A 62 3.13 6.38 -0.60
C GLY A 62 4.17 5.69 -1.47
N TRP A 63 4.32 6.18 -2.68
CA TRP A 63 5.29 5.64 -3.63
C TRP A 63 5.63 6.64 -4.73
N GLN A 64 6.78 6.40 -5.37
CA GLN A 64 7.07 6.99 -6.66
C GLN A 64 6.26 6.25 -7.73
N GLU A 65 5.50 7.00 -8.52
CA GLU A 65 4.58 6.44 -9.50
C GLU A 65 5.32 5.72 -10.64
N GLU A 66 4.89 4.50 -10.95
CA GLU A 66 5.28 3.83 -12.18
C GLU A 66 4.54 4.47 -13.35
N THR A 67 5.24 5.12 -14.26
CA THR A 67 4.62 5.86 -15.38
C THR A 67 4.46 5.05 -16.67
N CYS A 68 5.03 3.84 -16.72
CA CYS A 68 4.92 2.96 -17.89
C CYS A 68 3.65 2.09 -17.82
N SER A 69 2.69 2.34 -18.72
CA SER A 69 1.41 1.62 -18.78
C SER A 69 1.59 0.12 -18.97
N SER A 70 2.55 -0.29 -19.79
CA SER A 70 2.82 -1.72 -20.05
C SER A 70 3.36 -2.44 -18.81
N THR A 71 4.14 -1.76 -17.97
CA THR A 71 4.61 -2.30 -16.70
C THR A 71 3.44 -2.56 -15.76
N ILE A 72 2.54 -1.59 -15.61
CA ILE A 72 1.34 -1.72 -14.78
C ILE A 72 0.43 -2.82 -15.31
N GLN A 73 0.17 -2.86 -16.62
CA GLN A 73 -0.63 -3.91 -17.23
C GLN A 73 -0.07 -5.30 -16.93
N ASN A 74 1.22 -5.51 -17.12
CA ASN A 74 1.89 -6.78 -16.85
C ASN A 74 1.76 -7.21 -15.38
N ARG A 75 1.83 -6.28 -14.43
CA ARG A 75 1.63 -6.56 -12.99
C ARG A 75 0.20 -6.99 -12.70
N LEU A 76 -0.79 -6.30 -13.26
CA LEU A 76 -2.21 -6.61 -13.11
C LEU A 76 -2.56 -7.98 -13.71
N GLU A 77 -2.00 -8.31 -14.87
CA GLU A 77 -2.17 -9.62 -15.51
C GLU A 77 -1.57 -10.74 -14.67
N LYS A 78 -0.36 -10.57 -14.13
CA LYS A 78 0.26 -11.51 -13.17
C LYS A 78 -0.59 -11.68 -11.92
N THR A 79 -1.12 -10.60 -11.37
CA THR A 79 -2.05 -10.66 -10.24
C THR A 79 -3.28 -11.48 -10.58
N ASN A 80 -3.85 -11.31 -11.77
CA ASN A 80 -5.01 -12.09 -12.22
C ASN A 80 -4.68 -13.58 -12.42
N ILE A 81 -3.46 -13.92 -12.83
CA ILE A 81 -3.01 -15.33 -12.89
C ILE A 81 -2.97 -15.93 -11.48
N ILE A 82 -2.39 -15.22 -10.52
CA ILE A 82 -2.33 -15.63 -9.11
C ILE A 82 -3.75 -15.78 -8.54
N ARG A 83 -4.64 -14.81 -8.76
CA ARG A 83 -6.03 -14.88 -8.33
C ARG A 83 -6.73 -16.14 -8.82
N THR A 84 -6.55 -16.45 -10.10
CA THR A 84 -7.14 -17.64 -10.72
C THR A 84 -6.59 -18.95 -10.12
N SER A 85 -5.30 -19.00 -9.76
CA SER A 85 -4.71 -20.17 -9.09
C SER A 85 -5.27 -20.41 -7.68
N PHE A 86 -5.89 -19.39 -7.07
CA PHE A 86 -6.62 -19.48 -5.80
C PHE A 86 -8.15 -19.51 -6.00
N GLU A 87 -8.63 -19.88 -7.18
CA GLU A 87 -10.05 -19.96 -7.53
C GLU A 87 -10.81 -18.64 -7.37
N LYS A 88 -10.09 -17.51 -7.33
CA LYS A 88 -10.68 -16.17 -7.26
C LYS A 88 -10.99 -15.64 -8.65
N GLN A 89 -12.09 -14.92 -8.78
CA GLN A 89 -12.46 -14.24 -10.03
C GLN A 89 -11.36 -13.25 -10.49
N LYS A 90 -11.08 -13.22 -11.78
CA LYS A 90 -10.23 -12.18 -12.39
C LYS A 90 -10.87 -10.80 -12.21
N LEU A 91 -10.04 -9.82 -11.93
CA LEU A 91 -10.44 -8.41 -11.92
C LEU A 91 -10.34 -7.82 -13.33
N PRO A 92 -11.26 -6.94 -13.74
CA PRO A 92 -11.16 -6.25 -15.00
C PRO A 92 -9.92 -5.34 -15.02
N LEU A 93 -9.28 -5.25 -16.17
CA LEU A 93 -8.17 -4.29 -16.34
C LEU A 93 -8.73 -2.86 -16.40
N PRO A 94 -8.05 -1.88 -15.79
CA PRO A 94 -8.45 -0.49 -15.78
C PRO A 94 -8.10 0.20 -17.11
N ASN A 95 -8.73 -0.19 -18.20
CA ASN A 95 -8.37 0.23 -19.57
C ASN A 95 -8.34 1.75 -19.74
N ARG A 96 -9.23 2.50 -19.05
CA ARG A 96 -9.23 3.96 -19.11
C ARG A 96 -7.96 4.57 -18.47
N LEU A 97 -7.51 4.00 -17.37
CA LEU A 97 -6.27 4.41 -16.72
C LEU A 97 -5.07 4.06 -17.62
N LEU A 98 -5.00 2.83 -18.08
CA LEU A 98 -3.89 2.38 -18.94
C LEU A 98 -3.75 3.19 -20.22
N ALA A 99 -4.86 3.63 -20.82
CA ALA A 99 -4.85 4.42 -22.06
C ALA A 99 -4.22 5.82 -21.92
N VAL A 100 -4.16 6.36 -20.71
CA VAL A 100 -3.61 7.71 -20.43
C VAL A 100 -2.38 7.68 -19.53
N HIS A 101 -2.03 6.51 -19.02
CA HIS A 101 -1.01 6.34 -17.96
C HIS A 101 0.39 6.81 -18.40
N ASP A 102 0.77 6.57 -19.65
CA ASP A 102 2.06 7.02 -20.20
C ASP A 102 2.19 8.56 -20.30
N ASN A 103 1.09 9.30 -20.10
CA ASN A 103 1.10 10.76 -20.02
C ASN A 103 1.18 11.27 -18.58
N MET A 104 1.24 10.38 -17.59
CA MET A 104 1.35 10.77 -16.19
C MET A 104 2.73 11.37 -15.92
N PRO A 105 2.83 12.54 -15.30
CA PRO A 105 4.13 13.11 -14.93
C PRO A 105 4.81 12.24 -13.87
N GLU A 106 6.13 12.24 -13.88
CA GLU A 106 6.89 11.66 -12.77
C GLU A 106 6.55 12.38 -11.46
N GLY A 107 6.35 11.61 -10.40
CA GLY A 107 6.01 12.18 -9.12
C GLY A 107 5.91 11.12 -8.02
N VAL A 108 5.81 11.60 -6.80
CA VAL A 108 5.57 10.79 -5.61
C VAL A 108 4.20 11.14 -5.07
N GLY A 109 3.36 10.13 -4.88
CA GLY A 109 2.07 10.26 -4.25
C GLY A 109 2.07 9.68 -2.84
N VAL A 110 1.20 10.19 -1.97
CA VAL A 110 1.00 9.65 -0.63
C VAL A 110 -0.47 9.71 -0.26
N ALA A 111 -0.99 8.63 0.30
CA ALA A 111 -2.28 8.58 0.95
C ALA A 111 -2.10 8.63 2.47
N LEU A 112 -2.84 9.53 3.12
CA LEU A 112 -2.86 9.65 4.58
C LEU A 112 -4.20 9.16 5.10
N GLY A 113 -4.17 8.24 6.07
CA GLY A 113 -5.36 7.78 6.79
C GLY A 113 -5.88 8.85 7.74
N PHE A 114 -6.80 9.70 7.29
CA PHE A 114 -7.29 10.85 8.08
C PHE A 114 -7.96 10.41 9.38
N ASP A 115 -8.80 9.37 9.34
CA ASP A 115 -9.44 8.83 10.56
C ASP A 115 -8.39 8.30 11.55
N ARG A 116 -7.32 7.66 11.07
CA ARG A 116 -6.20 7.22 11.90
C ARG A 116 -5.43 8.39 12.50
N LEU A 117 -5.25 9.47 11.74
CA LEU A 117 -4.64 10.70 12.24
C LEU A 117 -5.47 11.31 13.37
N VAL A 118 -6.80 11.40 13.20
CA VAL A 118 -7.71 11.92 14.22
C VAL A 118 -7.69 11.02 15.47
N MET A 119 -7.72 9.70 15.29
CA MET A 119 -7.61 8.72 16.37
C MET A 119 -6.33 8.92 17.20
N LEU A 120 -5.18 9.01 16.53
CA LEU A 120 -3.89 9.24 17.18
C LEU A 120 -3.84 10.60 17.91
N ALA A 121 -4.34 11.65 17.26
CA ALA A 121 -4.32 13.01 17.82
C ALA A 121 -5.27 13.17 19.03
N SER A 122 -6.37 12.43 19.08
CA SER A 122 -7.32 12.44 20.18
C SER A 122 -7.00 11.46 21.31
N GLY A 123 -6.04 10.56 21.08
CA GLY A 123 -5.74 9.46 22.01
C GLY A 123 -6.84 8.41 22.10
N ALA A 124 -7.65 8.26 21.06
CA ALA A 124 -8.70 7.25 21.01
C ALA A 124 -8.11 5.85 20.70
N ASP A 125 -8.68 4.82 21.30
CA ASP A 125 -8.20 3.44 21.21
C ASP A 125 -8.68 2.72 19.94
N SER A 126 -9.68 3.26 19.24
CA SER A 126 -10.22 2.69 18.01
C SER A 126 -10.67 3.74 17.01
N ILE A 127 -10.67 3.35 15.74
CA ILE A 127 -11.14 4.22 14.65
C ILE A 127 -12.65 4.52 14.77
N ASP A 128 -13.42 3.59 15.35
CA ASP A 128 -14.87 3.75 15.55
C ASP A 128 -15.20 4.85 16.54
N ALA A 129 -14.29 5.14 17.48
CA ALA A 129 -14.45 6.21 18.46
C ALA A 129 -14.35 7.62 17.82
N VAL A 130 -13.78 7.73 16.63
CA VAL A 130 -13.58 9.02 15.94
C VAL A 130 -14.45 9.17 14.68
N ARG A 131 -15.18 8.12 14.30
CA ARG A 131 -16.08 8.14 13.14
C ARG A 131 -17.52 8.37 13.58
N TYR A 132 -18.21 9.28 12.90
CA TYR A 132 -19.63 9.55 13.18
C TYR A 132 -20.53 8.37 12.78
N PHE A 133 -20.23 7.71 11.65
CA PHE A 133 -20.87 6.47 11.21
C PHE A 133 -19.86 5.34 11.25
N ASN A 134 -20.17 4.29 11.99
CA ASN A 134 -19.39 3.04 12.06
C ASN A 134 -20.27 1.86 11.62
N SER A 135 -19.67 0.67 11.53
CA SER A 135 -20.37 -0.55 11.11
C SER A 135 -21.56 -0.93 12.01
N ASP A 136 -21.60 -0.47 13.26
CA ASP A 136 -22.63 -0.79 14.22
C ASP A 136 -23.80 0.21 14.18
N ASN A 137 -23.59 1.39 13.56
CA ASN A 137 -24.56 2.50 13.51
C ASN A 137 -25.01 2.85 12.08
N SER A 138 -24.64 2.03 11.07
CA SER A 138 -25.00 2.24 9.66
C SER A 138 -26.18 1.38 9.21
#